data_66a4c6c774e8da748b373332c39d4e40
#
_entry.id   66a4c6c774e8da748b373332c39d4e40
#
_cell.length_a   1.000
_cell.length_b   1.000
_cell.length_c   1.000
_cell.angle_alpha   90.00
_cell.angle_beta   90.00
_cell.angle_gamma   90.00
#
_symmetry.space_group_name_H-M   'P 1'
#
loop_
_entity.id
_entity.type
_entity.pdbx_description
1 polymer ?
#
loop_
_entity_poly.entity_id
_entity_poly.type
_entity_poly.pdbx_seq_one_letter_code
_entity_poly.pdbx_strand_id
1 'polypeptide(L)'
;MAWDFETDAEYQEKLDWAADFVREEVQPLQFVIDHALDMKDPLRNKLIKPLQEKVKEKGLWACHLGPELGGPGYGQVKLGLLNEILGGAGFAPVVFGCQAPDTGNAEILAHYGTEEHKEKYLKPLLNNEICSCFSMTEPQGGADPKVFKTTAVLEGDEWVINGEKWFSSNARWSEFLIVMCVTEPDAAPYNKMSMIIVPTNTPGVNIIRNVGVGEEEEGSHAYIRYENV
;
A
#
# COMPACT_ATOMS: atom_id res chain seq x y z
N MET A 1 -6.24 30.76 -19.68
CA MET A 1 -7.04 29.58 -19.27
C MET A 1 -7.18 29.65 -17.77
N ALA A 2 -8.36 29.72 -17.24
CA ALA A 2 -8.58 29.55 -15.81
C ALA A 2 -8.44 28.05 -15.48
N TRP A 3 -7.78 27.73 -14.39
CA TRP A 3 -7.76 26.37 -13.84
C TRP A 3 -9.11 26.15 -13.20
N ASP A 4 -9.82 25.12 -13.65
CA ASP A 4 -11.13 24.75 -13.13
C ASP A 4 -11.01 23.32 -12.58
N PHE A 5 -11.24 23.18 -11.29
CA PHE A 5 -11.29 21.90 -10.59
C PHE A 5 -12.73 21.50 -10.22
N GLU A 6 -13.74 22.18 -10.79
CA GLU A 6 -15.12 21.77 -10.65
C GLU A 6 -15.34 20.40 -11.30
N THR A 7 -16.33 19.68 -10.85
CA THR A 7 -16.70 18.38 -11.38
C THR A 7 -18.17 18.38 -11.82
N ASP A 8 -18.59 17.32 -12.50
CA ASP A 8 -20.00 17.16 -12.85
C ASP A 8 -20.87 16.91 -11.60
N ALA A 9 -22.18 17.22 -11.73
CA ALA A 9 -23.10 17.17 -10.61
C ALA A 9 -23.20 15.77 -9.97
N GLU A 10 -23.14 14.72 -10.79
CA GLU A 10 -23.20 13.34 -10.28
C GLU A 10 -22.00 13.01 -9.38
N TYR A 11 -20.80 13.41 -9.79
CA TYR A 11 -19.61 13.20 -8.99
C TYR A 11 -19.56 14.12 -7.76
N GLN A 12 -20.09 15.35 -7.87
CA GLN A 12 -20.21 16.24 -6.72
C GLN A 12 -21.09 15.64 -5.62
N GLU A 13 -22.21 15.02 -5.96
CA GLU A 13 -23.06 14.29 -5.01
C GLU A 13 -22.30 13.16 -4.29
N LYS A 14 -21.37 12.49 -5.00
CA LYS A 14 -20.52 11.47 -4.40
C LYS A 14 -19.48 12.08 -3.44
N LEU A 15 -18.90 13.23 -3.78
CA LEU A 15 -17.97 13.95 -2.92
C LEU A 15 -18.67 14.46 -1.65
N ASP A 16 -19.86 15.03 -1.78
CA ASP A 16 -20.65 15.52 -0.65
C ASP A 16 -20.98 14.35 0.31
N TRP A 17 -21.44 13.23 -0.25
CA TRP A 17 -21.66 12.02 0.55
C TRP A 17 -20.37 11.53 1.23
N ALA A 18 -19.24 11.52 0.52
CA ALA A 18 -17.97 11.07 1.08
C ALA A 18 -17.50 11.97 2.23
N ALA A 19 -17.68 13.30 2.09
CA ALA A 19 -17.34 14.27 3.12
C ALA A 19 -18.15 14.05 4.42
N ASP A 20 -19.46 13.88 4.29
CA ASP A 20 -20.32 13.59 5.44
C ASP A 20 -20.00 12.23 6.06
N PHE A 21 -19.86 11.20 5.24
CA PHE A 21 -19.53 9.84 5.68
C PHE A 21 -18.19 9.76 6.41
N VAL A 22 -17.15 10.41 5.88
CA VAL A 22 -15.84 10.46 6.52
C VAL A 22 -15.92 11.16 7.87
N ARG A 23 -16.60 12.31 7.94
CA ARG A 23 -16.74 13.07 9.18
C ARG A 23 -17.52 12.32 10.25
N GLU A 24 -18.62 11.66 9.88
CA GLU A 24 -19.57 11.11 10.83
C GLU A 24 -19.28 9.66 11.22
N GLU A 25 -18.81 8.83 10.28
CA GLU A 25 -18.65 7.40 10.50
C GLU A 25 -17.18 6.94 10.53
N VAL A 26 -16.27 7.62 9.82
CA VAL A 26 -14.87 7.17 9.72
C VAL A 26 -13.96 7.87 10.73
N GLN A 27 -14.04 9.20 10.81
CA GLN A 27 -13.18 9.98 11.69
C GLN A 27 -13.25 9.55 13.18
N PRO A 28 -14.41 9.17 13.74
CA PRO A 28 -14.47 8.69 15.12
C PRO A 28 -13.71 7.39 15.38
N LEU A 29 -13.45 6.57 14.35
CA LEU A 29 -12.78 5.29 14.51
C LEU A 29 -11.34 5.42 15.01
N GLN A 30 -10.66 6.54 14.74
CA GLN A 30 -9.31 6.81 15.22
C GLN A 30 -9.17 6.86 16.74
N PHE A 31 -10.29 7.02 17.46
CA PHE A 31 -10.34 6.99 18.93
C PHE A 31 -10.67 5.60 19.51
N VAL A 32 -10.91 4.61 18.65
CA VAL A 32 -11.40 3.28 19.03
C VAL A 32 -10.53 2.15 18.49
N ILE A 33 -9.86 2.38 17.36
CA ILE A 33 -9.02 1.41 16.69
C ILE A 33 -7.59 1.96 16.64
N ASP A 34 -6.62 1.19 17.12
CA ASP A 34 -5.22 1.60 17.13
C ASP A 34 -4.60 1.56 15.72
N HIS A 35 -4.89 0.49 14.94
CA HIS A 35 -4.29 0.28 13.63
C HIS A 35 -5.30 -0.21 12.59
N ALA A 36 -5.62 0.63 11.62
CA ALA A 36 -6.57 0.29 10.54
C ALA A 36 -6.11 -0.85 9.64
N LEU A 37 -4.81 -1.15 9.60
CA LEU A 37 -4.20 -2.20 8.78
C LEU A 37 -3.96 -3.52 9.51
N ASP A 38 -4.26 -3.62 10.78
CA ASP A 38 -4.23 -4.90 11.49
C ASP A 38 -5.44 -5.76 11.11
N MET A 39 -5.30 -6.51 10.02
CA MET A 39 -6.38 -7.37 9.50
C MET A 39 -6.73 -8.52 10.44
N LYS A 40 -5.93 -8.77 11.49
CA LYS A 40 -6.16 -9.82 12.50
C LYS A 40 -6.96 -9.29 13.69
N ASP A 41 -7.08 -7.98 13.85
CA ASP A 41 -7.89 -7.38 14.92
C ASP A 41 -9.40 -7.57 14.67
N PRO A 42 -10.12 -8.32 15.55
CA PRO A 42 -11.56 -8.54 15.42
C PRO A 42 -12.39 -7.25 15.54
N LEU A 43 -11.95 -6.30 16.38
CA LEU A 43 -12.64 -5.02 16.56
C LEU A 43 -12.55 -4.17 15.29
N ARG A 44 -11.35 -4.07 14.73
CA ARG A 44 -11.13 -3.44 13.42
C ARG A 44 -12.07 -4.03 12.36
N ASN A 45 -12.09 -5.35 12.23
CA ASN A 45 -12.91 -6.01 11.22
C ASN A 45 -14.41 -5.77 11.43
N LYS A 46 -14.86 -5.78 12.68
CA LYS A 46 -16.26 -5.49 13.03
C LYS A 46 -16.69 -4.07 12.66
N LEU A 47 -15.79 -3.10 12.79
CA LEU A 47 -16.10 -1.68 12.57
C LEU A 47 -15.83 -1.24 11.14
N ILE A 48 -14.72 -1.62 10.54
CA ILE A 48 -14.30 -1.14 9.21
C ILE A 48 -15.04 -1.87 8.07
N LYS A 49 -15.19 -3.19 8.12
CA LYS A 49 -15.81 -3.93 7.01
C LYS A 49 -17.21 -3.45 6.62
N PRO A 50 -18.14 -3.15 7.54
CA PRO A 50 -19.43 -2.60 7.16
C PRO A 50 -19.35 -1.24 6.46
N LEU A 51 -18.36 -0.42 6.81
CA LEU A 51 -18.15 0.88 6.17
C LEU A 51 -17.59 0.72 4.75
N GLN A 52 -16.71 -0.25 4.55
CA GLN A 52 -16.21 -0.60 3.21
C GLN A 52 -17.34 -1.03 2.28
N GLU A 53 -18.32 -1.80 2.77
CA GLU A 53 -19.49 -2.17 1.96
C GLU A 53 -20.32 -0.94 1.56
N LYS A 54 -20.54 0.02 2.45
CA LYS A 54 -21.20 1.29 2.11
C LYS A 54 -20.47 2.05 1.00
N VAL A 55 -19.13 2.08 1.07
CA VAL A 55 -18.29 2.72 0.04
C VAL A 55 -18.41 1.99 -1.31
N LYS A 56 -18.43 0.65 -1.31
CA LYS A 56 -18.65 -0.17 -2.51
C LYS A 56 -20.02 0.09 -3.13
N GLU A 57 -21.08 0.16 -2.33
CA GLU A 57 -22.44 0.48 -2.79
C GLU A 57 -22.53 1.86 -3.43
N LYS A 58 -21.73 2.83 -2.99
CA LYS A 58 -21.63 4.16 -3.59
C LYS A 58 -20.76 4.21 -4.86
N GLY A 59 -20.08 3.12 -5.22
CA GLY A 59 -19.16 3.07 -6.34
C GLY A 59 -17.90 3.91 -6.13
N LEU A 60 -17.45 4.04 -4.86
CA LEU A 60 -16.26 4.80 -4.48
C LEU A 60 -15.11 3.90 -3.97
N TRP A 61 -15.26 2.58 -4.11
CA TRP A 61 -14.22 1.62 -3.74
C TRP A 61 -13.07 1.62 -4.73
N ALA A 62 -11.84 1.63 -4.23
CA ALA A 62 -10.62 1.51 -5.02
C ALA A 62 -10.56 2.49 -6.22
N CYS A 63 -10.89 3.76 -6.00
CA CYS A 63 -11.02 4.79 -7.05
C CYS A 63 -9.71 5.09 -7.80
N HIS A 64 -8.56 4.60 -7.31
CA HIS A 64 -7.26 4.70 -7.98
C HIS A 64 -7.13 3.75 -9.18
N LEU A 65 -7.96 2.70 -9.26
CA LEU A 65 -7.91 1.71 -10.33
C LEU A 65 -8.75 2.10 -11.54
N GLY A 66 -8.25 1.75 -12.72
CA GLY A 66 -9.01 1.80 -13.96
C GLY A 66 -10.02 0.66 -14.07
N PRO A 67 -10.96 0.73 -15.04
CA PRO A 67 -11.97 -0.31 -15.26
C PRO A 67 -11.40 -1.68 -15.57
N GLU A 68 -10.24 -1.73 -16.21
CA GLU A 68 -9.51 -2.95 -16.54
C GLU A 68 -9.02 -3.71 -15.31
N LEU A 69 -8.89 -3.01 -14.16
CA LEU A 69 -8.50 -3.58 -12.86
C LEU A 69 -9.68 -3.65 -11.88
N GLY A 70 -10.90 -3.43 -12.36
CA GLY A 70 -12.12 -3.48 -11.55
C GLY A 70 -12.44 -2.20 -10.78
N GLY A 71 -11.72 -1.12 -11.03
CA GLY A 71 -11.99 0.19 -10.44
C GLY A 71 -13.04 1.00 -11.24
N PRO A 72 -13.52 2.12 -10.71
CA PRO A 72 -14.55 2.94 -11.36
C PRO A 72 -14.03 3.79 -12.54
N GLY A 73 -12.72 3.98 -12.66
CA GLY A 73 -12.13 4.71 -13.79
C GLY A 73 -12.42 6.22 -13.80
N TYR A 74 -12.54 6.85 -12.65
CA TYR A 74 -12.85 8.29 -12.56
C TYR A 74 -11.74 9.21 -13.07
N GLY A 75 -10.51 8.73 -13.16
CA GLY A 75 -9.34 9.51 -13.56
C GLY A 75 -8.75 10.35 -12.41
N GLN A 76 -7.56 10.92 -12.67
CA GLN A 76 -6.73 11.48 -11.61
C GLN A 76 -7.30 12.75 -10.95
N VAL A 77 -8.03 13.59 -11.70
CA VAL A 77 -8.62 14.83 -11.13
C VAL A 77 -9.70 14.49 -10.11
N LYS A 78 -10.65 13.62 -10.48
CA LYS A 78 -11.71 13.17 -9.58
C LYS A 78 -11.14 12.40 -8.38
N LEU A 79 -10.13 11.56 -8.59
CA LEU A 79 -9.40 10.91 -7.50
C LEU A 79 -8.74 11.93 -6.56
N GLY A 80 -8.14 12.98 -7.09
CA GLY A 80 -7.56 14.06 -6.29
C GLY A 80 -8.58 14.77 -5.40
N LEU A 81 -9.75 15.09 -5.95
CA LEU A 81 -10.86 15.70 -5.20
C LEU A 81 -11.37 14.78 -4.08
N LEU A 82 -11.49 13.48 -4.34
CA LEU A 82 -11.83 12.50 -3.30
C LEU A 82 -10.74 12.40 -2.22
N ASN A 83 -9.48 12.33 -2.63
CA ASN A 83 -8.35 12.22 -1.68
C ASN A 83 -8.19 13.45 -0.78
N GLU A 84 -8.61 14.64 -1.22
CA GLU A 84 -8.68 15.84 -0.36
C GLU A 84 -9.61 15.59 0.85
N ILE A 85 -10.76 14.93 0.60
CA ILE A 85 -11.70 14.55 1.66
C ILE A 85 -11.11 13.45 2.54
N LEU A 86 -10.56 12.39 1.93
CA LEU A 86 -10.02 11.24 2.66
C LEU A 86 -8.82 11.60 3.54
N GLY A 87 -8.02 12.58 3.10
CA GLY A 87 -6.88 13.09 3.86
C GLY A 87 -7.26 13.76 5.20
N GLY A 88 -8.54 14.09 5.40
CA GLY A 88 -9.07 14.62 6.66
C GLY A 88 -9.21 13.60 7.79
N ALA A 89 -9.09 12.29 7.49
CA ALA A 89 -9.21 11.23 8.50
C ALA A 89 -8.24 10.08 8.20
N GLY A 90 -7.37 9.74 9.15
CA GLY A 90 -6.29 8.76 8.95
C GLY A 90 -6.73 7.36 8.48
N PHE A 91 -7.95 6.93 8.83
CA PHE A 91 -8.48 5.63 8.44
C PHE A 91 -9.30 5.66 7.13
N ALA A 92 -9.62 6.83 6.59
CA ALA A 92 -10.44 6.95 5.40
C ALA A 92 -9.85 6.25 4.16
N PRO A 93 -8.54 6.35 3.85
CA PRO A 93 -7.98 5.59 2.74
C PRO A 93 -8.19 4.08 2.84
N VAL A 94 -8.12 3.50 4.04
CA VAL A 94 -8.39 2.06 4.27
C VAL A 94 -9.87 1.73 4.06
N VAL A 95 -10.76 2.59 4.53
CA VAL A 95 -12.21 2.41 4.37
C VAL A 95 -12.63 2.51 2.91
N PHE A 96 -11.93 3.31 2.11
CA PHE A 96 -12.19 3.48 0.67
C PHE A 96 -11.36 2.54 -0.23
N GLY A 97 -10.52 1.68 0.34
CA GLY A 97 -9.70 0.72 -0.42
C GLY A 97 -8.64 1.38 -1.30
N CYS A 98 -8.11 2.54 -0.87
CA CYS A 98 -7.12 3.30 -1.64
C CYS A 98 -5.90 3.73 -0.80
N GLN A 99 -5.57 2.96 0.25
CA GLN A 99 -4.40 3.23 1.09
C GLN A 99 -3.08 2.86 0.40
N ALA A 100 -2.05 3.63 0.67
CA ALA A 100 -0.69 3.29 0.30
C ALA A 100 -0.03 2.39 1.39
N PRO A 101 0.86 1.46 1.03
CA PRO A 101 1.39 1.16 -0.31
C PRO A 101 0.53 0.17 -1.14
N ASP A 102 -0.59 -0.31 -0.61
CA ASP A 102 -1.41 -1.36 -1.23
C ASP A 102 -1.88 -0.97 -2.63
N THR A 103 -2.20 0.32 -2.86
CA THR A 103 -2.59 0.83 -4.17
C THR A 103 -1.52 0.58 -5.23
N GLY A 104 -0.27 1.01 -4.99
CA GLY A 104 0.84 0.82 -5.93
C GLY A 104 1.22 -0.65 -6.07
N ASN A 105 1.22 -1.41 -4.98
CA ASN A 105 1.50 -2.84 -5.01
C ASN A 105 0.43 -3.62 -5.78
N ALA A 106 -0.84 -3.22 -5.68
CA ALA A 106 -1.92 -3.80 -6.47
C ALA A 106 -1.71 -3.56 -7.98
N GLU A 107 -1.33 -2.35 -8.39
CA GLU A 107 -1.01 -2.05 -9.79
C GLU A 107 0.18 -2.85 -10.29
N ILE A 108 1.25 -2.98 -9.50
CA ILE A 108 2.42 -3.82 -9.85
C ILE A 108 1.99 -5.26 -10.08
N LEU A 109 1.22 -5.84 -9.17
CA LEU A 109 0.74 -7.22 -9.28
C LEU A 109 -0.20 -7.40 -10.48
N ALA A 110 -1.07 -6.43 -10.74
CA ALA A 110 -2.03 -6.49 -11.84
C ALA A 110 -1.33 -6.49 -13.20
N HIS A 111 -0.30 -5.66 -13.38
CA HIS A 111 0.42 -5.51 -14.64
C HIS A 111 1.53 -6.55 -14.86
N TYR A 112 2.21 -6.95 -13.80
CA TYR A 112 3.43 -7.76 -13.91
C TYR A 112 3.38 -9.10 -13.17
N GLY A 113 2.38 -9.31 -12.33
CA GLY A 113 2.20 -10.56 -11.61
C GLY A 113 1.76 -11.71 -12.51
N THR A 114 2.22 -12.94 -12.21
CA THR A 114 1.67 -14.16 -12.81
C THR A 114 0.23 -14.38 -12.34
N GLU A 115 -0.52 -15.28 -12.99
CA GLU A 115 -1.88 -15.60 -12.52
C GLU A 115 -1.86 -16.17 -11.09
N GLU A 116 -0.83 -16.91 -10.71
CA GLU A 116 -0.66 -17.37 -9.33
C GLU A 116 -0.46 -16.20 -8.34
N HIS A 117 0.36 -15.21 -8.70
CA HIS A 117 0.54 -14.00 -7.89
C HIS A 117 -0.78 -13.21 -7.75
N LYS A 118 -1.55 -13.12 -8.83
CA LYS A 118 -2.84 -12.41 -8.81
C LYS A 118 -3.86 -13.12 -7.92
N GLU A 119 -3.95 -14.45 -8.00
CA GLU A 119 -4.84 -15.22 -7.13
C GLU A 119 -4.42 -15.13 -5.66
N LYS A 120 -3.12 -15.30 -5.39
CA LYS A 120 -2.60 -15.40 -4.03
C LYS A 120 -2.52 -14.05 -3.31
N TYR A 121 -2.17 -12.99 -4.01
CA TYR A 121 -1.88 -11.70 -3.41
C TYR A 121 -2.80 -10.58 -3.89
N LEU A 122 -3.03 -10.42 -5.20
CA LEU A 122 -3.79 -9.30 -5.73
C LEU A 122 -5.26 -9.34 -5.30
N LYS A 123 -5.93 -10.47 -5.48
CA LYS A 123 -7.35 -10.58 -5.12
C LYS A 123 -7.64 -10.29 -3.64
N PRO A 124 -6.95 -10.92 -2.67
CA PRO A 124 -7.18 -10.59 -1.28
C PRO A 124 -6.73 -9.17 -0.90
N LEU A 125 -5.72 -8.61 -1.59
CA LEU A 125 -5.30 -7.22 -1.39
C LEU A 125 -6.40 -6.24 -1.81
N LEU A 126 -6.99 -6.42 -3.00
CA LEU A 126 -8.10 -5.60 -3.50
C LEU A 126 -9.36 -5.72 -2.64
N ASN A 127 -9.58 -6.86 -1.99
CA ASN A 127 -10.68 -7.08 -1.06
C ASN A 127 -10.40 -6.54 0.35
N ASN A 128 -9.21 -5.96 0.58
CA ASN A 128 -8.75 -5.55 1.91
C ASN A 128 -8.84 -6.69 2.96
N GLU A 129 -8.50 -7.90 2.55
CA GLU A 129 -8.35 -9.09 3.41
C GLU A 129 -6.93 -9.21 3.96
N ILE A 130 -5.96 -8.71 3.20
CA ILE A 130 -4.54 -8.60 3.55
C ILE A 130 -4.05 -7.19 3.28
N CYS A 131 -2.91 -6.82 3.84
CA CYS A 131 -2.14 -5.65 3.42
C CYS A 131 -0.73 -6.04 2.99
N SER A 132 -0.05 -5.12 2.35
CA SER A 132 1.27 -5.31 1.77
C SER A 132 2.24 -4.20 2.15
N CYS A 133 3.52 -4.44 1.86
CA CYS A 133 4.58 -3.46 2.06
C CYS A 133 5.38 -3.30 0.78
N PHE A 134 5.78 -2.06 0.47
CA PHE A 134 6.79 -1.78 -0.54
C PHE A 134 8.12 -1.47 0.16
N SER A 135 9.10 -2.38 0.03
CA SER A 135 10.38 -2.34 0.73
C SER A 135 11.49 -1.90 -0.22
N MET A 136 11.68 -0.58 -0.36
CA MET A 136 12.57 0.02 -1.36
C MET A 136 13.73 0.78 -0.73
N THR A 137 13.45 1.80 0.07
CA THR A 137 14.44 2.72 0.66
C THR A 137 15.45 1.98 1.54
N GLU A 138 16.68 2.45 1.55
CA GLU A 138 17.76 1.90 2.37
C GLU A 138 18.33 2.96 3.32
N PRO A 139 19.00 2.56 4.43
CA PRO A 139 19.51 3.52 5.43
C PRO A 139 20.43 4.61 4.86
N GLN A 140 21.19 4.29 3.79
CA GLN A 140 22.11 5.25 3.16
C GLN A 140 21.47 6.12 2.09
N GLY A 141 20.24 5.84 1.65
CA GLY A 141 19.60 6.66 0.63
C GLY A 141 18.25 6.14 0.17
N GLY A 142 17.37 7.07 -0.24
CA GLY A 142 16.02 6.78 -0.73
C GLY A 142 15.69 7.57 -2.01
N ALA A 143 16.25 8.77 -2.16
CA ALA A 143 15.94 9.62 -3.31
C ALA A 143 16.57 9.14 -4.63
N ASP A 144 17.73 8.47 -4.56
CA ASP A 144 18.42 7.92 -5.74
C ASP A 144 18.60 6.40 -5.61
N PRO A 145 17.80 5.59 -6.34
CA PRO A 145 17.90 4.14 -6.29
C PRO A 145 19.27 3.58 -6.71
N LYS A 146 20.11 4.35 -7.39
CA LYS A 146 21.47 3.92 -7.78
C LYS A 146 22.36 3.57 -6.60
N VAL A 147 22.07 4.11 -5.41
CA VAL A 147 22.86 3.87 -4.19
C VAL A 147 22.42 2.60 -3.43
N PHE A 148 21.39 1.92 -3.89
CA PHE A 148 20.89 0.70 -3.21
C PHE A 148 21.91 -0.43 -3.26
N LYS A 149 21.99 -1.17 -2.15
CA LYS A 149 22.95 -2.24 -1.90
C LYS A 149 22.31 -3.57 -1.58
N THR A 150 21.01 -3.61 -1.26
CA THR A 150 20.29 -4.87 -1.06
C THR A 150 20.33 -5.67 -2.35
N THR A 151 20.89 -6.86 -2.29
CA THR A 151 21.08 -7.75 -3.43
C THR A 151 20.12 -8.92 -3.42
N ALA A 152 19.80 -9.44 -4.60
CA ALA A 152 19.24 -10.77 -4.75
C ALA A 152 20.11 -11.53 -5.76
N VAL A 153 20.65 -12.65 -5.33
CA VAL A 153 21.52 -13.53 -6.14
C VAL A 153 20.76 -14.83 -6.43
N LEU A 154 20.76 -15.26 -7.69
CA LEU A 154 20.12 -16.51 -8.08
C LEU A 154 21.07 -17.67 -7.72
N GLU A 155 20.64 -18.52 -6.79
CA GLU A 155 21.35 -19.73 -6.39
C GLU A 155 20.50 -20.96 -6.73
N GLY A 156 20.87 -21.65 -7.78
CA GLY A 156 20.01 -22.70 -8.34
C GLY A 156 18.73 -22.12 -8.91
N ASP A 157 17.58 -22.49 -8.36
CA ASP A 157 16.25 -22.04 -8.75
C ASP A 157 15.65 -20.99 -7.80
N GLU A 158 16.42 -20.53 -6.80
CA GLU A 158 15.96 -19.63 -5.76
C GLU A 158 16.74 -18.31 -5.74
N TRP A 159 16.05 -17.22 -5.49
CA TRP A 159 16.69 -15.93 -5.21
C TRP A 159 17.06 -15.83 -3.73
N VAL A 160 18.30 -15.49 -3.44
CA VAL A 160 18.80 -15.26 -2.08
C VAL A 160 19.00 -13.78 -1.85
N ILE A 161 18.19 -13.20 -0.96
CA ILE A 161 18.19 -11.77 -0.67
C ILE A 161 19.01 -11.46 0.58
N ASN A 162 19.92 -10.49 0.46
CA ASN A 162 20.70 -9.95 1.56
C ASN A 162 20.76 -8.43 1.51
N GLY A 163 20.56 -7.77 2.66
CA GLY A 163 20.64 -6.34 2.79
C GLY A 163 19.72 -5.74 3.84
N GLU A 164 19.51 -4.44 3.74
CA GLU A 164 18.72 -3.70 4.72
C GLU A 164 17.77 -2.73 4.01
N LYS A 165 16.56 -2.61 4.53
CA LYS A 165 15.56 -1.67 4.06
C LYS A 165 15.01 -0.84 5.22
N TRP A 166 14.66 0.40 4.91
CA TRP A 166 14.26 1.41 5.86
C TRP A 166 12.95 2.08 5.40
N PHE A 167 12.13 2.52 6.32
CA PHE A 167 10.81 3.06 6.02
C PHE A 167 9.91 2.10 5.20
N SER A 168 10.01 0.79 5.50
CA SER A 168 9.14 -0.22 4.92
C SER A 168 7.75 -0.12 5.58
N SER A 169 6.88 0.71 4.98
CA SER A 169 5.58 1.04 5.54
C SER A 169 4.70 -0.19 5.71
N ASN A 170 4.08 -0.32 6.87
CA ASN A 170 3.12 -1.37 7.22
C ASN A 170 3.68 -2.80 7.27
N ALA A 171 5.00 -3.01 7.17
CA ALA A 171 5.60 -4.34 7.08
C ALA A 171 5.16 -5.30 8.20
N ARG A 172 4.94 -4.81 9.43
CA ARG A 172 4.57 -5.65 10.57
C ARG A 172 3.15 -6.25 10.47
N TRP A 173 2.28 -5.65 9.64
CA TRP A 173 0.92 -6.14 9.39
C TRP A 173 0.77 -6.80 8.02
N SER A 174 1.79 -6.66 7.16
CA SER A 174 1.77 -7.12 5.79
C SER A 174 1.89 -8.64 5.68
N GLU A 175 1.13 -9.22 4.76
CA GLU A 175 1.25 -10.63 4.41
C GLU A 175 2.48 -10.87 3.51
N PHE A 176 2.82 -9.88 2.67
CA PHE A 176 3.98 -9.92 1.80
C PHE A 176 4.61 -8.55 1.62
N LEU A 177 5.87 -8.59 1.19
CA LEU A 177 6.71 -7.44 0.87
C LEU A 177 7.01 -7.47 -0.63
N ILE A 178 6.99 -6.33 -1.33
CA ILE A 178 7.64 -6.17 -2.62
C ILE A 178 9.00 -5.52 -2.34
N VAL A 179 10.06 -6.30 -2.48
CA VAL A 179 11.42 -5.90 -2.14
C VAL A 179 12.20 -5.51 -3.39
N MET A 180 12.71 -4.28 -3.44
CA MET A 180 13.58 -3.85 -4.52
C MET A 180 15.02 -4.26 -4.26
N CYS A 181 15.58 -5.11 -5.12
CA CYS A 181 16.91 -5.68 -4.99
C CYS A 181 17.76 -5.43 -6.24
N VAL A 182 19.06 -5.31 -6.04
CA VAL A 182 20.04 -5.35 -7.13
C VAL A 182 20.21 -6.79 -7.57
N THR A 183 19.78 -7.09 -8.80
CA THR A 183 19.92 -8.42 -9.43
C THR A 183 20.96 -8.43 -10.53
N GLU A 184 21.24 -7.29 -11.17
CA GLU A 184 22.16 -7.12 -12.28
C GLU A 184 23.16 -6.00 -11.97
N PRO A 185 24.18 -6.23 -11.11
CA PRO A 185 25.06 -5.17 -10.60
C PRO A 185 25.85 -4.44 -11.69
N ASP A 186 26.15 -5.12 -12.81
CA ASP A 186 26.91 -4.57 -13.93
C ASP A 186 26.05 -3.85 -14.98
N ALA A 187 24.73 -3.89 -14.84
CA ALA A 187 23.82 -3.20 -15.75
C ALA A 187 23.84 -1.67 -15.53
N ALA A 188 23.26 -0.94 -16.47
CA ALA A 188 23.07 0.50 -16.33
C ALA A 188 22.30 0.83 -15.04
N PRO A 189 22.57 1.98 -14.37
CA PRO A 189 22.09 2.24 -13.01
C PRO A 189 20.60 2.03 -12.74
N TYR A 190 19.74 2.28 -13.72
CA TYR A 190 18.29 2.09 -13.59
C TYR A 190 17.77 0.73 -14.09
N ASN A 191 18.64 -0.11 -14.65
CA ASN A 191 18.30 -1.44 -15.16
C ASN A 191 18.84 -2.58 -14.29
N LYS A 192 19.49 -2.25 -13.17
CA LYS A 192 20.16 -3.24 -12.31
C LYS A 192 19.27 -3.83 -11.22
N MET A 193 18.04 -3.34 -11.07
CA MET A 193 17.16 -3.71 -9.97
C MET A 193 15.92 -4.45 -10.45
N SER A 194 15.49 -5.40 -9.62
CA SER A 194 14.23 -6.12 -9.77
C SER A 194 13.40 -6.01 -8.50
N MET A 195 12.09 -6.19 -8.64
CA MET A 195 11.15 -6.30 -7.53
C MET A 195 10.82 -7.76 -7.28
N ILE A 196 11.03 -8.23 -6.05
CA ILE A 196 10.80 -9.61 -5.65
C ILE A 196 9.71 -9.65 -4.58
N ILE A 197 8.71 -10.51 -4.76
CA ILE A 197 7.67 -10.75 -3.78
C ILE A 197 8.22 -11.67 -2.70
N VAL A 198 8.19 -11.22 -1.45
CA VAL A 198 8.68 -11.97 -0.29
C VAL A 198 7.56 -12.07 0.75
N PRO A 199 7.07 -13.28 1.09
CA PRO A 199 6.18 -13.44 2.24
C PRO A 199 6.83 -12.92 3.51
N THR A 200 6.11 -12.14 4.32
CA THR A 200 6.71 -11.47 5.49
C THR A 200 7.24 -12.45 6.54
N ASN A 201 6.69 -13.66 6.58
CA ASN A 201 7.11 -14.73 7.50
C ASN A 201 8.24 -15.61 6.97
N THR A 202 8.86 -15.25 5.82
CA THR A 202 10.00 -15.99 5.29
C THR A 202 11.18 -15.93 6.26
N PRO A 203 11.83 -17.07 6.58
CA PRO A 203 13.01 -17.07 7.42
C PRO A 203 14.08 -16.10 6.89
N GLY A 204 14.70 -15.34 7.80
CA GLY A 204 15.69 -14.31 7.44
C GLY A 204 15.12 -12.92 7.22
N VAL A 205 13.78 -12.75 7.14
CA VAL A 205 13.13 -11.44 7.20
C VAL A 205 13.06 -10.99 8.66
N ASN A 206 13.95 -10.07 9.03
CA ASN A 206 14.07 -9.59 10.41
C ASN A 206 13.61 -8.15 10.52
N ILE A 207 12.41 -7.91 11.08
CA ILE A 207 11.96 -6.57 11.45
C ILE A 207 12.69 -6.15 12.72
N ILE A 208 13.67 -5.27 12.57
CA ILE A 208 14.57 -4.86 13.67
C ILE A 208 13.84 -3.93 14.64
N ARG A 209 13.12 -2.96 14.11
CA ARG A 209 12.29 -2.02 14.86
C ARG A 209 11.33 -1.28 13.96
N ASN A 210 10.33 -0.67 14.55
CA ASN A 210 9.55 0.35 13.87
C ASN A 210 10.26 1.70 13.88
N VAL A 211 9.95 2.52 12.92
CA VAL A 211 10.47 3.88 12.74
C VAL A 211 9.28 4.83 12.69
N GLY A 212 9.20 5.72 13.65
CA GLY A 212 8.22 6.81 13.66
C GLY A 212 8.65 7.95 12.75
N VAL A 213 7.66 8.68 12.26
CA VAL A 213 7.85 9.93 11.53
C VAL A 213 7.11 11.04 12.28
N GLY A 214 7.79 12.16 12.54
CA GLY A 214 7.22 13.23 13.37
C GLY A 214 7.07 12.82 14.84
N GLU A 215 5.87 12.92 15.37
CA GLU A 215 5.56 12.66 16.80
C GLU A 215 5.06 11.22 17.07
N GLU A 216 5.14 10.32 16.08
CA GLU A 216 4.73 8.92 16.25
C GLU A 216 5.66 8.20 17.25
N GLU A 217 5.11 7.72 18.37
CA GLU A 217 5.86 6.94 19.37
C GLU A 217 6.23 5.54 18.82
N GLU A 218 5.27 4.86 18.20
CA GLU A 218 5.47 3.62 17.47
C GLU A 218 5.13 3.84 16.00
N GLY A 219 6.12 4.10 15.17
CA GLY A 219 5.87 4.33 13.74
C GLY A 219 5.30 3.13 13.01
N SER A 220 4.62 3.41 11.91
CA SER A 220 4.09 2.41 10.98
C SER A 220 5.14 1.87 9.99
N HIS A 221 6.32 2.46 9.97
CA HIS A 221 7.42 2.09 9.08
C HIS A 221 8.38 1.13 9.76
N ALA A 222 8.86 0.13 9.03
CA ALA A 222 9.83 -0.81 9.57
C ALA A 222 11.25 -0.55 9.05
N TYR A 223 12.23 -0.82 9.92
CA TYR A 223 13.60 -1.11 9.55
C TYR A 223 13.74 -2.63 9.48
N ILE A 224 14.08 -3.13 8.31
CA ILE A 224 14.12 -4.57 8.02
C ILE A 224 15.55 -4.94 7.59
N ARG A 225 16.03 -6.07 8.12
CA ARG A 225 17.25 -6.75 7.66
C ARG A 225 16.86 -8.07 7.01
N TYR A 226 17.37 -8.31 5.82
CA TYR A 226 17.24 -9.53 5.05
C TYR A 226 18.54 -10.32 5.17
N GLU A 227 18.47 -11.54 5.67
CA GLU A 227 19.62 -12.42 5.91
C GLU A 227 19.36 -13.79 5.28
N ASN A 228 19.89 -14.00 4.08
CA ASN A 228 19.69 -15.22 3.28
C ASN A 228 18.19 -15.58 3.10
N VAL A 229 17.41 -14.59 2.74
CA VAL A 229 15.98 -14.73 2.48
C VAL A 229 15.73 -15.28 1.08
#